data_d2b13e178e4690d335d05121f8b11754
#
_entry.id   d2b13e178e4690d335d05121f8b11754
#
_cell.length_a   1.000
_cell.length_b   1.000
_cell.length_c   1.000
_cell.angle_alpha   90.00
_cell.angle_beta   90.00
_cell.angle_gamma   90.00
#
_symmetry.space_group_name_H-M   'P 1'
#
loop_
_entity.id
_entity.type
_entity.pdbx_description
1 polymer ?
#
loop_
_entity_poly.entity_id
_entity_poly.type
_entity_poly.pdbx_seq_one_letter_code
_entity_poly.pdbx_strand_id
1 'polypeptide(L)'
;MCGLMACLLYPTARAPETWAAIQHSFTQGLLANEKRGRDASGVAVRQRNGRLHLHKAPTSAHKLIADPIYQQLWQQVNDQTTLILGHARYPTKGQPTINANNHPLVVDQVCGIHNGHVKNDDALFARHHYPRQAQVDSEIIFRLLNQIAPQPDQPAVYMQQAANQIRPLRGIFTFLANDQRAPHQLVALKHTNPISVYYHPDWQVLFFSSSYLYLRQSFGHIVCHQTTPRDIIMTFDAEKLPQYGHKPVAMATL
;
A
#
# COMPACT_ATOMS: atom_id res chain seq x y z
N MET A 1 5.23 5.21 -14.70
CA MET A 1 4.64 4.16 -13.82
C MET A 1 5.00 4.47 -12.38
N CYS A 2 4.05 4.38 -11.45
CA CYS A 2 4.29 4.67 -10.04
C CYS A 2 5.14 3.62 -9.33
N GLY A 3 5.80 4.03 -8.25
CA GLY A 3 6.51 3.15 -7.34
C GLY A 3 5.70 2.92 -6.06
N LEU A 4 5.55 1.64 -5.68
CA LEU A 4 4.88 1.22 -4.45
C LEU A 4 5.91 0.68 -3.47
N MET A 5 5.79 1.06 -2.21
CA MET A 5 6.53 0.52 -1.07
C MET A 5 5.57 0.33 0.10
N ALA A 6 5.66 -0.79 0.83
CA ALA A 6 4.90 -0.95 2.06
C ALA A 6 5.63 -1.87 3.04
N CYS A 7 5.29 -1.70 4.33
CA CYS A 7 5.65 -2.59 5.42
C CYS A 7 4.39 -2.96 6.18
N LEU A 8 4.10 -4.26 6.29
CA LEU A 8 3.12 -4.79 7.22
C LEU A 8 3.89 -5.33 8.42
N LEU A 9 3.54 -4.88 9.64
CA LEU A 9 4.32 -5.12 10.86
C LEU A 9 3.49 -5.89 11.88
N TYR A 10 4.03 -6.99 12.39
CA TYR A 10 3.47 -7.62 13.58
C TYR A 10 3.55 -6.64 14.76
N PRO A 11 2.45 -6.35 15.47
CA PRO A 11 2.46 -5.41 16.59
C PRO A 11 3.19 -6.02 17.79
N THR A 12 4.45 -5.64 17.97
CA THR A 12 5.32 -6.11 19.05
C THR A 12 6.35 -5.05 19.43
N ALA A 13 6.82 -5.10 20.65
CA ALA A 13 7.93 -4.26 21.09
C ALA A 13 9.21 -4.60 20.34
N ARG A 14 9.97 -3.59 19.96
CA ARG A 14 11.26 -3.73 19.26
C ARG A 14 12.29 -2.80 19.88
N ALA A 15 13.54 -3.23 19.88
CA ALA A 15 14.66 -2.40 20.26
C ALA A 15 14.78 -1.16 19.34
N PRO A 16 15.27 -0.03 19.81
CA PRO A 16 15.45 1.18 19.02
C PRO A 16 16.23 0.95 17.71
N GLU A 17 17.25 0.09 17.75
CA GLU A 17 18.09 -0.28 16.60
C GLU A 17 17.27 -0.99 15.52
N THR A 18 16.34 -1.86 15.93
CA THR A 18 15.42 -2.56 15.00
C THR A 18 14.47 -1.56 14.34
N TRP A 19 13.92 -0.61 15.10
CA TRP A 19 13.09 0.45 14.53
C TRP A 19 13.86 1.32 13.55
N ALA A 20 15.10 1.69 13.87
CA ALA A 20 15.98 2.44 12.97
C ALA A 20 16.28 1.66 11.69
N ALA A 21 16.50 0.35 11.78
CA ALA A 21 16.73 -0.52 10.63
C ALA A 21 15.48 -0.65 9.74
N ILE A 22 14.29 -0.78 10.33
CA ILE A 22 13.00 -0.79 9.60
C ILE A 22 12.80 0.54 8.87
N GLN A 23 13.00 1.67 9.56
CA GLN A 23 12.93 3.01 8.98
C GLN A 23 13.89 3.17 7.81
N HIS A 24 15.14 2.78 8.00
CA HIS A 24 16.17 2.84 6.96
C HIS A 24 15.76 2.02 5.74
N SER A 25 15.36 0.76 5.94
CA SER A 25 14.99 -0.15 4.86
C SER A 25 13.77 0.33 4.08
N PHE A 26 12.74 0.83 4.77
CA PHE A 26 11.57 1.42 4.12
C PHE A 26 11.96 2.68 3.32
N THR A 27 12.76 3.57 3.90
CA THR A 27 13.21 4.81 3.28
C THR A 27 14.03 4.53 2.02
N GLN A 28 14.98 3.59 2.09
CA GLN A 28 15.76 3.17 0.92
C GLN A 28 14.88 2.54 -0.16
N GLY A 29 13.90 1.72 0.23
CA GLY A 29 12.92 1.16 -0.69
C GLY A 29 12.06 2.24 -1.37
N LEU A 30 11.63 3.27 -0.64
CA LEU A 30 10.87 4.40 -1.21
C LEU A 30 11.74 5.22 -2.18
N LEU A 31 13.00 5.50 -1.83
CA LEU A 31 13.97 6.16 -2.70
C LEU A 31 14.24 5.36 -3.98
N ALA A 32 14.41 4.05 -3.87
CA ALA A 32 14.60 3.20 -5.04
C ALA A 32 13.37 3.24 -5.99
N ASN A 33 12.16 3.34 -5.42
CA ASN A 33 10.91 3.48 -6.15
C ASN A 33 10.75 4.86 -6.83
N GLU A 34 11.51 5.89 -6.44
CA GLU A 34 11.52 7.21 -7.10
C GLU A 34 11.90 7.13 -8.59
N LYS A 35 12.69 6.11 -8.98
CA LYS A 35 13.00 5.84 -10.39
C LYS A 35 11.77 5.63 -11.26
N ARG A 36 10.61 5.32 -10.65
CA ARG A 36 9.33 5.09 -11.30
C ARG A 36 8.43 6.34 -11.35
N GLY A 37 8.66 7.31 -10.48
CA GLY A 37 7.90 8.56 -10.45
C GLY A 37 8.51 9.58 -9.50
N ARG A 38 8.54 10.85 -9.93
CA ARG A 38 9.20 11.96 -9.21
C ARG A 38 8.31 13.18 -9.01
N ASP A 39 7.06 13.11 -9.48
CA ASP A 39 6.18 14.28 -9.54
C ASP A 39 5.47 14.55 -8.20
N ALA A 40 5.22 13.49 -7.44
CA ALA A 40 4.72 13.57 -6.07
C ALA A 40 5.11 12.32 -5.30
N SER A 41 5.12 12.41 -3.99
CA SER A 41 5.36 11.27 -3.10
C SER A 41 4.56 11.40 -1.81
N GLY A 42 4.41 10.29 -1.08
CA GLY A 42 3.71 10.32 0.19
C GLY A 42 3.88 9.03 0.96
N VAL A 43 3.67 9.14 2.26
CA VAL A 43 3.76 8.05 3.24
C VAL A 43 2.56 8.10 4.18
N ALA A 44 2.00 6.96 4.51
CA ALA A 44 0.97 6.79 5.52
C ALA A 44 1.38 5.73 6.53
N VAL A 45 1.09 5.98 7.82
CA VAL A 45 1.32 5.06 8.93
C VAL A 45 -0.02 4.74 9.57
N ARG A 46 -0.39 3.47 9.61
CA ARG A 46 -1.60 2.96 10.27
C ARG A 46 -1.24 2.30 11.59
N GLN A 47 -1.96 2.64 12.63
CA GLN A 47 -1.84 2.00 13.93
C GLN A 47 -2.98 0.99 14.16
N ARG A 48 -2.78 0.06 15.07
CA ARG A 48 -3.71 -1.02 15.43
C ARG A 48 -5.10 -0.50 15.86
N ASN A 49 -5.15 0.69 16.46
CA ASN A 49 -6.42 1.34 16.85
C ASN A 49 -7.14 2.03 15.69
N GLY A 50 -6.65 1.89 14.45
CA GLY A 50 -7.21 2.50 13.26
C GLY A 50 -6.71 3.92 12.97
N ARG A 51 -5.93 4.54 13.86
CA ARG A 51 -5.38 5.88 13.61
C ARG A 51 -4.44 5.88 12.40
N LEU A 52 -4.60 6.89 11.55
CA LEU A 52 -3.80 7.10 10.35
C LEU A 52 -3.02 8.41 10.46
N HIS A 53 -1.71 8.34 10.27
CA HIS A 53 -0.85 9.50 10.06
C HIS A 53 -0.43 9.52 8.60
N LEU A 54 -0.59 10.65 7.93
CA LEU A 54 -0.37 10.79 6.49
C LEU A 54 0.43 12.05 6.18
N HIS A 55 1.51 11.89 5.41
CA HIS A 55 2.22 13.01 4.79
C HIS A 55 2.40 12.72 3.30
N LYS A 56 1.99 13.65 2.46
CA LYS A 56 2.17 13.60 1.00
C LYS A 56 2.35 14.99 0.43
N ALA A 57 3.18 15.10 -0.59
CA ALA A 57 3.51 16.38 -1.21
C ALA A 57 3.76 16.24 -2.72
N PRO A 58 3.56 17.32 -3.51
CA PRO A 58 3.90 17.37 -4.93
C PRO A 58 5.43 17.49 -5.12
N THR A 59 6.15 16.52 -4.63
CA THR A 59 7.61 16.48 -4.66
C THR A 59 8.12 15.03 -4.76
N SER A 60 9.35 14.87 -5.21
CA SER A 60 10.02 13.57 -5.31
C SER A 60 10.32 12.96 -3.92
N ALA A 61 10.51 11.63 -3.88
CA ALA A 61 10.72 10.92 -2.62
C ALA A 61 11.94 11.44 -1.84
N HIS A 62 13.07 11.75 -2.52
CA HIS A 62 14.26 12.28 -1.82
C HIS A 62 14.00 13.66 -1.18
N LYS A 63 13.13 14.49 -1.75
CA LYS A 63 12.73 15.76 -1.13
C LYS A 63 11.74 15.54 0.01
N LEU A 64 10.80 14.60 -0.15
CA LEU A 64 9.85 14.24 0.90
C LEU A 64 10.56 13.74 2.16
N ILE A 65 11.57 12.87 2.02
CA ILE A 65 12.31 12.33 3.19
C ILE A 65 13.19 13.37 3.88
N ALA A 66 13.57 14.43 3.18
CA ALA A 66 14.30 15.57 3.75
C ALA A 66 13.36 16.56 4.48
N ASP A 67 12.04 16.43 4.28
CA ASP A 67 11.05 17.27 4.96
C ASP A 67 10.97 16.92 6.46
N PRO A 68 11.03 17.90 7.38
CA PRO A 68 10.84 17.67 8.81
C PRO A 68 9.54 16.91 9.14
N ILE A 69 8.46 17.08 8.38
CA ILE A 69 7.19 16.36 8.58
C ILE A 69 7.38 14.85 8.37
N TYR A 70 8.26 14.43 7.47
CA TYR A 70 8.58 13.01 7.32
C TYR A 70 9.21 12.42 8.58
N GLN A 71 10.12 13.17 9.22
CA GLN A 71 10.73 12.74 10.48
C GLN A 71 9.70 12.72 11.62
N GLN A 72 8.80 13.70 11.68
CA GLN A 72 7.69 13.71 12.64
C GLN A 72 6.75 12.52 12.42
N LEU A 73 6.52 12.10 11.16
CA LEU A 73 5.73 10.90 10.84
C LEU A 73 6.37 9.64 11.44
N TRP A 74 7.70 9.52 11.36
CA TRP A 74 8.43 8.38 11.93
C TRP A 74 8.40 8.35 13.47
N GLN A 75 8.25 9.48 14.13
CA GLN A 75 8.03 9.54 15.58
C GLN A 75 6.69 8.93 16.01
N GLN A 76 5.75 8.76 15.07
CA GLN A 76 4.47 8.08 15.32
C GLN A 76 4.57 6.56 15.15
N VAL A 77 5.67 6.05 14.57
CA VAL A 77 5.89 4.60 14.39
C VAL A 77 6.34 4.00 15.72
N ASN A 78 5.60 3.00 16.16
CA ASN A 78 5.82 2.31 17.43
C ASN A 78 5.27 0.88 17.37
N ASP A 79 5.26 0.16 18.50
CA ASP A 79 4.78 -1.22 18.63
C ASP A 79 3.28 -1.40 18.34
N GLN A 80 2.51 -0.33 18.21
CA GLN A 80 1.12 -0.35 17.74
C GLN A 80 0.99 -0.13 16.23
N THR A 81 2.09 0.10 15.52
CA THR A 81 2.07 0.28 14.06
C THR A 81 1.88 -1.06 13.36
N THR A 82 0.85 -1.14 12.52
CA THR A 82 0.53 -2.35 11.74
C THR A 82 0.92 -2.22 10.27
N LEU A 83 0.91 -0.98 9.72
CA LEU A 83 1.17 -0.78 8.31
C LEU A 83 1.84 0.57 8.04
N ILE A 84 2.79 0.56 7.11
CA ILE A 84 3.36 1.77 6.51
C ILE A 84 3.22 1.64 5.00
N LEU A 85 2.58 2.62 4.34
CA LEU A 85 2.46 2.71 2.89
C LEU A 85 3.33 3.86 2.38
N GLY A 86 4.03 3.64 1.28
CA GLY A 86 4.85 4.63 0.57
C GLY A 86 4.57 4.63 -0.93
N HIS A 87 4.55 5.81 -1.52
CA HIS A 87 4.26 5.98 -2.95
C HIS A 87 5.16 7.01 -3.59
N ALA A 88 5.67 6.68 -4.78
CA ALA A 88 6.39 7.59 -5.65
C ALA A 88 5.60 7.71 -6.97
N ARG A 89 5.04 8.89 -7.25
CA ARG A 89 4.02 9.10 -8.29
C ARG A 89 4.62 9.53 -9.62
N TYR A 90 4.16 8.85 -10.68
CA TYR A 90 4.19 9.32 -12.07
C TYR A 90 2.72 9.52 -12.50
N PRO A 91 2.26 10.76 -12.76
CA PRO A 91 0.84 11.01 -12.98
C PRO A 91 0.38 10.48 -14.35
N THR A 92 -0.73 9.76 -14.34
CA THR A 92 -1.48 9.35 -15.54
C THR A 92 -2.77 10.14 -15.69
N LYS A 93 -3.39 10.53 -14.57
CA LYS A 93 -4.61 11.34 -14.48
C LYS A 93 -4.54 12.23 -13.23
N GLY A 94 -5.01 13.45 -13.30
CA GLY A 94 -5.01 14.44 -12.21
C GLY A 94 -3.65 15.13 -11.98
N GLN A 95 -3.69 16.42 -11.73
CA GLN A 95 -2.50 17.26 -11.54
C GLN A 95 -1.76 16.89 -10.24
N PRO A 96 -0.42 16.66 -10.27
CA PRO A 96 0.34 16.34 -9.07
C PRO A 96 0.43 17.51 -8.08
N THR A 97 0.29 18.74 -8.55
CA THR A 97 0.27 19.96 -7.73
C THR A 97 -0.95 20.04 -6.81
N ILE A 98 -2.04 19.34 -7.14
CA ILE A 98 -3.22 19.20 -6.28
C ILE A 98 -3.01 18.01 -5.37
N ASN A 99 -2.72 18.27 -4.10
CA ASN A 99 -2.30 17.22 -3.15
C ASN A 99 -3.38 16.15 -2.91
N ALA A 100 -4.66 16.46 -3.12
CA ALA A 100 -5.75 15.47 -3.10
C ALA A 100 -5.54 14.34 -4.12
N ASN A 101 -4.86 14.61 -5.24
CA ASN A 101 -4.54 13.66 -6.30
C ASN A 101 -3.34 12.75 -5.97
N ASN A 102 -2.60 13.04 -4.90
CA ASN A 102 -1.38 12.31 -4.57
C ASN A 102 -1.67 11.16 -3.60
N HIS A 103 -0.89 10.08 -3.75
CA HIS A 103 -1.00 8.90 -2.89
C HIS A 103 -0.09 9.00 -1.65
N PRO A 104 -0.44 8.31 -0.56
CA PRO A 104 -1.62 7.47 -0.37
C PRO A 104 -2.92 8.25 -0.46
N LEU A 105 -3.94 7.66 -1.11
CA LEU A 105 -5.31 8.20 -1.13
C LEU A 105 -6.09 7.65 0.07
N VAL A 106 -6.89 8.51 0.66
CA VAL A 106 -7.89 8.11 1.67
C VAL A 106 -9.27 8.33 1.07
N VAL A 107 -10.04 7.26 0.97
CA VAL A 107 -11.41 7.24 0.48
C VAL A 107 -12.28 6.62 1.56
N ASP A 108 -12.99 7.45 2.30
CA ASP A 108 -13.77 7.07 3.47
C ASP A 108 -12.93 6.26 4.48
N GLN A 109 -13.17 4.94 4.62
CA GLN A 109 -12.42 4.07 5.53
C GLN A 109 -11.16 3.45 4.91
N VAL A 110 -10.98 3.56 3.59
CA VAL A 110 -9.91 2.88 2.87
C VAL A 110 -8.76 3.83 2.55
N CYS A 111 -7.55 3.46 2.94
CA CYS A 111 -6.31 4.12 2.55
C CYS A 111 -5.54 3.20 1.60
N GLY A 112 -5.04 3.74 0.47
CA GLY A 112 -4.33 2.89 -0.48
C GLY A 112 -3.38 3.61 -1.42
N ILE A 113 -2.55 2.79 -2.07
CA ILE A 113 -1.60 3.19 -3.11
C ILE A 113 -1.81 2.34 -4.36
N HIS A 114 -1.63 2.94 -5.53
CA HIS A 114 -1.93 2.32 -6.81
C HIS A 114 -0.82 2.61 -7.83
N ASN A 115 -0.50 1.63 -8.65
CA ASN A 115 0.36 1.76 -9.81
C ASN A 115 -0.37 1.25 -11.05
N GLY A 116 -0.63 2.15 -11.99
CA GLY A 116 -1.29 1.83 -13.25
C GLY A 116 -2.23 2.91 -13.75
N HIS A 117 -3.23 2.48 -14.49
CA HIS A 117 -4.29 3.32 -15.03
C HIS A 117 -5.58 2.52 -15.19
N VAL A 118 -6.64 2.94 -14.50
CA VAL A 118 -8.00 2.41 -14.65
C VAL A 118 -8.70 3.18 -15.77
N LYS A 119 -9.00 2.51 -16.87
CA LYS A 119 -9.54 3.16 -18.09
C LYS A 119 -11.02 3.52 -18.00
N ASN A 120 -11.78 2.84 -17.16
CA ASN A 120 -13.23 2.99 -17.05
C ASN A 120 -13.69 3.62 -15.73
N ASP A 121 -12.80 4.34 -15.04
CA ASP A 121 -13.11 5.00 -13.76
C ASP A 121 -14.31 5.95 -13.87
N ASP A 122 -14.34 6.83 -14.89
CA ASP A 122 -15.44 7.79 -15.09
C ASP A 122 -16.80 7.11 -15.28
N ALA A 123 -16.83 6.01 -16.05
CA ALA A 123 -18.05 5.23 -16.27
C ALA A 123 -18.53 4.56 -14.97
N LEU A 124 -17.60 4.08 -14.13
CA LEU A 124 -17.93 3.46 -12.85
C LEU A 124 -18.41 4.50 -11.83
N PHE A 125 -17.77 5.68 -11.77
CA PHE A 125 -18.26 6.80 -10.95
C PHE A 125 -19.68 7.17 -11.31
N ALA A 126 -19.98 7.33 -12.60
CA ALA A 126 -21.31 7.67 -13.09
C ALA A 126 -22.33 6.57 -12.79
N ARG A 127 -21.98 5.30 -13.07
CA ARG A 127 -22.84 4.15 -12.83
C ARG A 127 -23.28 3.97 -11.39
N HIS A 128 -22.34 4.21 -10.44
CA HIS A 128 -22.58 4.02 -9.02
C HIS A 128 -22.98 5.30 -8.30
N HIS A 129 -23.04 6.44 -9.01
CA HIS A 129 -23.31 7.76 -8.43
C HIS A 129 -22.37 8.12 -7.26
N TYR A 130 -21.12 7.68 -7.32
CA TYR A 130 -20.16 7.98 -6.28
C TYR A 130 -19.69 9.44 -6.33
N PRO A 131 -19.57 10.10 -5.17
CA PRO A 131 -18.93 11.42 -5.13
C PRO A 131 -17.42 11.25 -5.42
N ARG A 132 -16.91 12.10 -6.32
CA ARG A 132 -15.48 12.15 -6.64
C ARG A 132 -14.79 13.20 -5.76
N GLN A 133 -13.74 12.79 -5.06
CA GLN A 133 -12.94 13.66 -4.19
C GLN A 133 -11.61 14.07 -4.83
N ALA A 134 -11.09 13.26 -5.74
CA ALA A 134 -9.84 13.49 -6.45
C ALA A 134 -10.02 13.31 -7.96
N GLN A 135 -9.12 13.91 -8.73
CA GLN A 135 -9.15 13.82 -10.19
C GLN A 135 -8.50 12.54 -10.73
N VAL A 136 -8.13 11.60 -9.86
CA VAL A 136 -7.37 10.40 -10.23
C VAL A 136 -8.27 9.19 -10.40
N ASP A 137 -7.89 8.34 -11.33
CA ASP A 137 -8.54 7.07 -11.61
C ASP A 137 -8.44 6.07 -10.45
N SER A 138 -7.41 6.20 -9.63
CA SER A 138 -7.17 5.33 -8.46
C SER A 138 -8.29 5.39 -7.43
N GLU A 139 -9.00 6.51 -7.31
CA GLU A 139 -10.06 6.70 -6.31
C GLU A 139 -11.15 5.65 -6.43
N ILE A 140 -11.50 5.24 -7.67
CA ILE A 140 -12.56 4.24 -7.88
C ILE A 140 -12.21 2.88 -7.25
N ILE A 141 -10.93 2.49 -7.23
CA ILE A 141 -10.48 1.23 -6.61
C ILE A 141 -10.86 1.21 -5.13
N PHE A 142 -10.49 2.29 -4.43
CA PHE A 142 -10.70 2.40 -2.98
C PHE A 142 -12.17 2.67 -2.65
N ARG A 143 -12.89 3.34 -3.54
CA ARG A 143 -14.35 3.54 -3.43
C ARG A 143 -15.09 2.19 -3.51
N LEU A 144 -14.71 1.33 -4.43
CA LEU A 144 -15.28 -0.02 -4.56
C LEU A 144 -14.95 -0.90 -3.35
N LEU A 145 -13.71 -0.87 -2.87
CA LEU A 145 -13.33 -1.62 -1.66
C LEU A 145 -14.07 -1.13 -0.41
N ASN A 146 -14.34 0.18 -0.31
CA ASN A 146 -15.07 0.74 0.83
C ASN A 146 -16.53 0.24 0.94
N GLN A 147 -17.11 -0.28 -0.16
CA GLN A 147 -18.49 -0.79 -0.17
C GLN A 147 -18.64 -2.15 0.55
N ILE A 148 -17.54 -2.83 0.83
CA ILE A 148 -17.54 -4.09 1.56
C ILE A 148 -16.90 -3.90 2.93
N ALA A 149 -17.53 -4.50 3.95
CA ALA A 149 -16.91 -4.51 5.28
C ALA A 149 -15.86 -5.62 5.36
N PRO A 150 -14.67 -5.34 5.90
CA PRO A 150 -13.70 -6.38 6.20
C PRO A 150 -14.30 -7.46 7.12
N GLN A 151 -13.91 -8.70 6.89
CA GLN A 151 -14.35 -9.86 7.68
C GLN A 151 -13.10 -10.61 8.18
N PRO A 152 -12.47 -10.14 9.28
CA PRO A 152 -11.22 -10.73 9.77
C PRO A 152 -11.32 -12.22 10.13
N ASP A 153 -12.52 -12.64 10.62
CA ASP A 153 -12.79 -14.04 10.97
C ASP A 153 -13.16 -14.91 9.74
N GLN A 154 -13.52 -14.29 8.62
CA GLN A 154 -13.86 -14.95 7.36
C GLN A 154 -13.11 -14.34 6.17
N PRO A 155 -11.77 -14.37 6.18
CA PRO A 155 -10.96 -13.64 5.20
C PRO A 155 -11.15 -14.16 3.76
N ALA A 156 -11.51 -15.43 3.58
CA ALA A 156 -11.82 -15.99 2.27
C ALA A 156 -13.12 -15.40 1.67
N VAL A 157 -14.15 -15.21 2.49
CA VAL A 157 -15.41 -14.57 2.07
C VAL A 157 -15.16 -13.13 1.71
N TYR A 158 -14.40 -12.40 2.54
CA TYR A 158 -14.02 -11.01 2.26
C TYR A 158 -13.25 -10.89 0.94
N MET A 159 -12.28 -11.79 0.65
CA MET A 159 -11.53 -11.75 -0.61
C MET A 159 -12.42 -12.06 -1.81
N GLN A 160 -13.37 -12.97 -1.69
CA GLN A 160 -14.32 -13.24 -2.78
C GLN A 160 -15.22 -12.03 -3.06
N GLN A 161 -15.71 -11.34 -2.03
CA GLN A 161 -16.47 -10.10 -2.19
C GLN A 161 -15.61 -9.00 -2.82
N ALA A 162 -14.36 -8.83 -2.37
CA ALA A 162 -13.42 -7.88 -2.93
C ALA A 162 -13.13 -8.17 -4.41
N ALA A 163 -12.91 -9.43 -4.78
CA ALA A 163 -12.72 -9.83 -6.17
C ALA A 163 -13.93 -9.45 -7.04
N ASN A 164 -15.16 -9.70 -6.56
CA ASN A 164 -16.38 -9.35 -7.28
C ASN A 164 -16.52 -7.82 -7.47
N GLN A 165 -16.16 -7.02 -6.48
CA GLN A 165 -16.18 -5.56 -6.57
C GLN A 165 -15.14 -5.01 -7.55
N ILE A 166 -13.95 -5.62 -7.60
CA ILE A 166 -12.83 -5.16 -8.43
C ILE A 166 -12.93 -5.68 -9.88
N ARG A 167 -13.60 -6.80 -10.11
CA ARG A 167 -13.77 -7.42 -11.47
C ARG A 167 -14.25 -6.47 -12.56
N PRO A 168 -15.13 -5.47 -12.32
CA PRO A 168 -15.53 -4.52 -13.36
C PRO A 168 -14.44 -3.55 -13.82
N LEU A 169 -13.34 -3.41 -13.09
CA LEU A 169 -12.24 -2.52 -13.46
C LEU A 169 -11.58 -2.99 -14.77
N ARG A 170 -11.23 -2.03 -15.61
CA ARG A 170 -10.50 -2.26 -16.86
C ARG A 170 -9.26 -1.40 -16.93
N GLY A 171 -8.17 -1.96 -17.38
CA GLY A 171 -6.91 -1.23 -17.54
C GLY A 171 -5.71 -1.98 -17.03
N ILE A 172 -4.71 -1.25 -16.59
CA ILE A 172 -3.45 -1.74 -16.03
C ILE A 172 -3.41 -1.25 -14.59
N PHE A 173 -3.55 -2.12 -13.61
CA PHE A 173 -3.60 -1.71 -12.22
C PHE A 173 -2.99 -2.74 -11.27
N THR A 174 -2.44 -2.24 -10.21
CA THR A 174 -1.85 -2.98 -9.09
C THR A 174 -1.94 -2.08 -7.87
N PHE A 175 -2.46 -2.58 -6.77
CA PHE A 175 -2.65 -1.75 -5.58
C PHE A 175 -2.35 -2.47 -4.27
N LEU A 176 -2.10 -1.67 -3.25
CA LEU A 176 -2.08 -2.04 -1.84
C LEU A 176 -3.09 -1.14 -1.12
N ALA A 177 -3.97 -1.72 -0.33
CA ALA A 177 -5.02 -0.99 0.38
C ALA A 177 -5.22 -1.53 1.80
N ASN A 178 -5.58 -0.66 2.71
CA ASN A 178 -5.91 -0.97 4.09
C ASN A 178 -7.22 -0.29 4.46
N ASP A 179 -8.08 -1.01 5.13
CA ASP A 179 -9.33 -0.50 5.67
C ASP A 179 -9.18 -0.19 7.16
N GLN A 180 -9.64 0.98 7.58
CA GLN A 180 -9.60 1.39 9.00
C GLN A 180 -10.39 0.46 9.91
N ARG A 181 -11.42 -0.23 9.38
CA ARG A 181 -12.25 -1.19 10.12
C ARG A 181 -11.50 -2.51 10.42
N ALA A 182 -10.39 -2.77 9.69
CA ALA A 182 -9.46 -3.87 9.93
C ALA A 182 -8.01 -3.36 9.78
N PRO A 183 -7.53 -2.55 10.74
CA PRO A 183 -6.27 -1.81 10.61
C PRO A 183 -5.03 -2.70 10.53
N HIS A 184 -5.14 -3.97 10.92
CA HIS A 184 -4.10 -5.00 10.84
C HIS A 184 -4.08 -5.74 9.50
N GLN A 185 -5.05 -5.51 8.59
CA GLN A 185 -5.12 -6.21 7.30
C GLN A 185 -4.65 -5.33 6.15
N LEU A 186 -3.87 -5.92 5.25
CA LEU A 186 -3.47 -5.33 3.98
C LEU A 186 -4.05 -6.15 2.83
N VAL A 187 -4.84 -5.49 1.99
CA VAL A 187 -5.34 -6.06 0.73
C VAL A 187 -4.37 -5.70 -0.39
N ALA A 188 -3.93 -6.68 -1.15
CA ALA A 188 -3.04 -6.53 -2.29
C ALA A 188 -3.65 -7.16 -3.54
N LEU A 189 -3.54 -6.47 -4.66
CA LEU A 189 -3.87 -7.01 -5.97
C LEU A 189 -2.75 -6.70 -6.96
N LYS A 190 -2.30 -7.71 -7.69
CA LYS A 190 -1.51 -7.58 -8.90
C LYS A 190 -2.35 -7.99 -10.10
N HIS A 191 -2.71 -7.01 -10.94
CA HIS A 191 -3.29 -7.31 -12.26
C HIS A 191 -2.18 -7.37 -13.33
N THR A 192 -1.38 -6.32 -13.47
CA THR A 192 -0.33 -6.22 -14.50
C THR A 192 1.04 -5.86 -13.94
N ASN A 193 1.13 -4.80 -13.17
CA ASN A 193 2.41 -4.32 -12.65
C ASN A 193 2.88 -5.20 -11.49
N PRO A 194 4.19 -5.49 -11.37
CA PRO A 194 4.68 -6.39 -10.34
C PRO A 194 4.55 -5.81 -8.93
N ILE A 195 4.29 -6.69 -7.98
CA ILE A 195 4.56 -6.51 -6.55
C ILE A 195 5.44 -7.66 -6.11
N SER A 196 6.56 -7.36 -5.50
CA SER A 196 7.47 -8.30 -4.85
C SER A 196 7.31 -8.19 -3.35
N VAL A 197 7.44 -9.29 -2.65
CA VAL A 197 7.32 -9.36 -1.20
C VAL A 197 8.58 -9.96 -0.58
N TYR A 198 8.93 -9.51 0.62
CA TYR A 198 10.02 -10.05 1.43
C TYR A 198 9.62 -10.03 2.91
N TYR A 199 9.63 -11.18 3.55
CA TYR A 199 9.39 -11.31 5.00
C TYR A 199 10.73 -11.36 5.73
N HIS A 200 10.91 -10.44 6.69
CA HIS A 200 12.06 -10.44 7.60
C HIS A 200 11.63 -11.11 8.92
N PRO A 201 12.08 -12.33 9.18
CA PRO A 201 11.57 -13.13 10.31
C PRO A 201 11.92 -12.54 11.68
N ASP A 202 13.15 -12.04 11.86
CA ASP A 202 13.58 -11.49 13.15
C ASP A 202 12.86 -10.18 13.49
N TRP A 203 12.53 -9.38 12.46
CA TRP A 203 11.76 -8.16 12.65
C TRP A 203 10.25 -8.40 12.66
N GLN A 204 9.80 -9.55 12.17
CA GLN A 204 8.38 -9.87 11.95
C GLN A 204 7.68 -8.78 11.10
N VAL A 205 8.32 -8.43 9.99
CA VAL A 205 7.86 -7.41 9.04
C VAL A 205 7.82 -7.99 7.64
N LEU A 206 6.70 -7.79 6.96
CA LEU A 206 6.53 -8.14 5.55
C LEU A 206 6.64 -6.86 4.70
N PHE A 207 7.64 -6.81 3.85
CA PHE A 207 7.91 -5.71 2.93
C PHE A 207 7.30 -5.98 1.56
N PHE A 208 6.76 -4.94 0.93
CA PHE A 208 6.23 -4.93 -0.43
C PHE A 208 6.92 -3.86 -1.25
N SER A 209 7.25 -4.16 -2.51
CA SER A 209 7.77 -3.16 -3.43
C SER A 209 7.35 -3.47 -4.86
N SER A 210 7.29 -2.44 -5.70
CA SER A 210 7.05 -2.58 -7.15
C SER A 210 8.11 -3.41 -7.86
N SER A 211 9.28 -3.66 -7.25
CA SER A 211 10.35 -4.46 -7.83
C SER A 211 11.16 -5.15 -6.74
N TYR A 212 11.51 -6.42 -6.98
CA TYR A 212 12.43 -7.16 -6.11
C TYR A 212 13.83 -6.51 -6.07
N LEU A 213 14.26 -5.85 -7.14
CA LEU A 213 15.55 -5.15 -7.18
C LEU A 213 15.62 -4.01 -6.17
N TYR A 214 14.47 -3.36 -5.89
CA TYR A 214 14.40 -2.30 -4.88
C TYR A 214 14.48 -2.87 -3.46
N LEU A 215 13.86 -4.03 -3.21
CA LEU A 215 14.04 -4.76 -1.96
C LEU A 215 15.50 -5.22 -1.79
N ARG A 216 16.11 -5.78 -2.84
CA ARG A 216 17.55 -6.13 -2.81
C ARG A 216 18.45 -4.94 -2.49
N GLN A 217 18.14 -3.77 -3.01
CA GLN A 217 18.89 -2.55 -2.72
C GLN A 217 18.77 -2.16 -1.25
N SER A 218 17.61 -2.38 -0.61
CA SER A 218 17.37 -2.07 0.80
C SER A 218 17.96 -3.11 1.76
N PHE A 219 18.04 -4.39 1.36
CA PHE A 219 18.40 -5.52 2.23
C PHE A 219 19.66 -6.29 1.78
N GLY A 220 20.32 -5.86 0.69
CA GLY A 220 21.48 -6.57 0.15
C GLY A 220 21.11 -7.88 -0.55
N HIS A 221 21.83 -8.97 -0.28
CA HIS A 221 21.67 -10.26 -0.96
C HIS A 221 20.53 -11.11 -0.39
N ILE A 222 19.33 -10.56 -0.31
CA ILE A 222 18.17 -11.36 0.03
C ILE A 222 17.61 -12.06 -1.21
N VAL A 223 17.08 -13.23 -0.99
CA VAL A 223 16.38 -13.99 -2.01
C VAL A 223 14.90 -13.65 -1.94
N CYS A 224 14.47 -12.61 -2.67
CA CYS A 224 13.05 -12.31 -2.86
C CYS A 224 12.50 -13.23 -3.94
N HIS A 225 11.92 -14.36 -3.55
CA HIS A 225 11.39 -15.32 -4.51
C HIS A 225 9.97 -15.03 -4.98
N GLN A 226 9.33 -13.96 -4.50
CA GLN A 226 7.89 -13.92 -4.70
C GLN A 226 7.42 -12.60 -5.30
N THR A 227 7.10 -12.70 -6.58
CA THR A 227 6.08 -11.84 -7.18
C THR A 227 4.72 -12.43 -6.83
N THR A 228 3.79 -11.60 -6.38
CA THR A 228 2.40 -11.99 -6.21
C THR A 228 1.81 -12.54 -7.51
N PRO A 229 0.95 -13.55 -7.49
CA PRO A 229 0.31 -14.07 -8.70
C PRO A 229 -0.57 -13.02 -9.36
N ARG A 230 -0.73 -13.14 -10.68
CA ARG A 230 -1.55 -12.23 -11.49
C ARG A 230 -3.03 -12.54 -11.30
N ASP A 231 -3.86 -11.47 -11.32
CA ASP A 231 -5.33 -11.53 -11.27
C ASP A 231 -5.86 -12.21 -9.98
N ILE A 232 -5.05 -12.14 -8.92
CA ILE A 232 -5.44 -12.64 -7.60
C ILE A 232 -5.41 -11.49 -6.61
N ILE A 233 -6.55 -11.27 -5.95
CA ILE A 233 -6.64 -10.39 -4.79
C ILE A 233 -6.34 -11.18 -3.52
N MET A 234 -5.54 -10.60 -2.64
CA MET A 234 -5.01 -11.28 -1.46
C MET A 234 -5.13 -10.39 -0.24
N THR A 235 -5.32 -10.99 0.92
CA THR A 235 -5.16 -10.27 2.19
C THR A 235 -4.03 -10.86 3.02
N PHE A 236 -3.24 -9.98 3.60
CA PHE A 236 -2.20 -10.26 4.58
C PHE A 236 -2.64 -9.68 5.92
N ASP A 237 -2.24 -10.30 7.01
CA ASP A 237 -2.65 -9.90 8.34
C ASP A 237 -1.42 -9.72 9.23
N ALA A 238 -1.25 -8.51 9.76
CA ALA A 238 -0.12 -8.14 10.62
C ALA A 238 -0.03 -9.05 11.85
N GLU A 239 -1.16 -9.38 12.46
CA GLU A 239 -1.22 -10.19 13.68
C GLU A 239 -0.91 -11.68 13.43
N LYS A 240 -0.93 -12.09 12.16
CA LYS A 240 -0.65 -13.48 11.73
C LYS A 240 0.72 -13.64 11.06
N LEU A 241 1.54 -12.59 10.96
CA LEU A 241 2.84 -12.64 10.30
C LEU A 241 3.78 -13.73 10.86
N PRO A 242 3.88 -13.97 12.19
CA PRO A 242 4.74 -15.03 12.71
C PRO A 242 4.37 -16.43 12.20
N GLN A 243 3.08 -16.65 11.90
CA GLN A 243 2.58 -17.94 11.40
C GLN A 243 2.63 -18.05 9.88
N TYR A 244 2.28 -16.97 9.16
CA TYR A 244 2.10 -16.99 7.70
C TYR A 244 3.34 -16.49 6.94
N GLY A 245 4.18 -15.66 7.58
CA GLY A 245 5.33 -15.04 6.93
C GLY A 245 4.90 -14.21 5.71
N HIS A 246 5.41 -14.59 4.53
CA HIS A 246 5.08 -13.96 3.26
C HIS A 246 3.80 -14.48 2.59
N LYS A 247 3.13 -15.49 3.17
CA LYS A 247 1.92 -16.07 2.59
C LYS A 247 0.69 -15.24 2.96
N PRO A 248 -0.25 -15.02 2.02
CA PRO A 248 -1.51 -14.38 2.36
C PRO A 248 -2.38 -15.30 3.24
N VAL A 249 -3.22 -14.71 4.09
CA VAL A 249 -4.19 -15.45 4.90
C VAL A 249 -5.39 -15.92 4.08
N ALA A 250 -5.72 -15.20 3.01
CA ALA A 250 -6.75 -15.60 2.06
C ALA A 250 -6.49 -14.94 0.69
N MET A 251 -7.06 -15.55 -0.35
CA MET A 251 -6.98 -15.05 -1.72
C MET A 251 -8.23 -15.44 -2.53
N ALA A 252 -8.52 -14.66 -3.58
CA ALA A 252 -9.55 -14.96 -4.58
C ALA A 252 -9.10 -14.52 -5.97
N THR A 253 -9.57 -15.21 -7.01
CA THR A 253 -9.32 -14.86 -8.42
C THR A 253 -10.32 -13.79 -8.88
N LEU A 254 -9.86 -12.80 -9.68
CA LEU A 254 -10.71 -11.81 -10.34
C LEU A 254 -11.61 -12.40 -11.41
#